data_d31b2fcbad9e72793c524facb2daaf0b
#
_entry.id   d31b2fcbad9e72793c524facb2daaf0b
#
_cell.length_a   1.000
_cell.length_b   1.000
_cell.length_c   1.000
_cell.angle_alpha   90.00
_cell.angle_beta   90.00
_cell.angle_gamma   90.00
#
_symmetry.space_group_name_H-M   'P 1'
#
loop_
_entity.id
_entity.type
_entity.pdbx_description
1 polymer ?
#
loop_
_entity_poly.entity_id
_entity_poly.type
_entity_poly.pdbx_seq_one_letter_code
_entity_poly.pdbx_strand_id
1 'polypeptide(L)'
;MNRVPQPLRRLSALLVALLCAACASPRVLPASGPRDAAPVVTAGGKASEHAVERLLDNRLQGQDDPAVRALIDAFREQAQTPLVAGNRVQLLIDGPQTLQAMRQAIKSARHHVHLETYIFADDEVGRGFRDLLVQRQREGIQIRVLYDAVGSIGSSAALFDDMRANGVEVLAFRPLDPVRTPLPWKLNNRDHRKLIVVDGRTAFTGGVNISAAYEDSSSTNPGPQQGLQQAWRDTHVQIDGPVAAQFQALFFATWTRAGGKIETSPDYFPVVKPKGAELVAAVALDVEQSTTSTIYATYLATIQAASRRIWLTNAYFAPNRELREAMIAAAARGVDVRLIVPGFTDSGLILHTSRSTYDELLAGGVRIYEQQHALLHAKTAVLDGALSMVGSANLDMRSFLHNNEINAVIIGSSFAQQLERVFERDLEHADELTLAQWRKRPFAQRLKEFGSRLFRYWL
;
A
#
# COMPACT_ATOMS: atom_id res chain seq x y z
N MET A 1 57.09 -2.86 -9.62
CA MET A 1 55.76 -3.39 -9.12
C MET A 1 55.06 -2.26 -8.37
N ASN A 2 54.15 -1.56 -9.03
CA ASN A 2 53.42 -0.44 -8.42
C ASN A 2 52.38 -0.96 -7.42
N ARG A 3 52.57 -0.63 -6.14
CA ARG A 3 51.58 -0.93 -5.10
C ARG A 3 50.42 0.05 -5.23
N VAL A 4 49.22 -0.42 -5.53
CA VAL A 4 47.98 0.35 -5.53
C VAL A 4 47.78 1.00 -4.14
N PRO A 5 47.49 2.31 -4.05
CA PRO A 5 47.32 3.02 -2.77
C PRO A 5 46.23 2.39 -1.88
N GLN A 6 46.48 2.33 -0.58
CA GLN A 6 45.55 1.74 0.40
C GLN A 6 44.08 2.24 0.34
N PRO A 7 43.77 3.54 0.08
CA PRO A 7 42.39 4.00 -0.04
C PRO A 7 41.65 3.40 -1.24
N LEU A 8 42.33 3.19 -2.37
CA LEU A 8 41.75 2.55 -3.55
C LEU A 8 41.41 1.06 -3.32
N ARG A 9 42.22 0.35 -2.53
CA ARG A 9 41.91 -1.05 -2.13
C ARG A 9 40.72 -1.14 -1.19
N ARG A 10 40.51 -0.16 -0.30
CA ARG A 10 39.33 -0.11 0.58
C ARG A 10 38.05 0.25 -0.19
N LEU A 11 38.13 1.17 -1.16
CA LEU A 11 37.01 1.48 -2.05
C LEU A 11 36.63 0.26 -2.92
N SER A 12 37.63 -0.46 -3.47
CA SER A 12 37.37 -1.67 -4.28
C SER A 12 36.78 -2.79 -3.44
N ALA A 13 37.25 -2.99 -2.20
CA ALA A 13 36.70 -3.98 -1.30
C ALA A 13 35.25 -3.65 -0.86
N LEU A 14 34.98 -2.36 -0.64
CA LEU A 14 33.59 -1.89 -0.34
C LEU A 14 32.67 -2.07 -1.56
N LEU A 15 33.15 -1.77 -2.75
CA LEU A 15 32.41 -1.98 -4.00
C LEU A 15 32.13 -3.46 -4.27
N VAL A 16 33.12 -4.33 -4.04
CA VAL A 16 32.96 -5.79 -4.16
C VAL A 16 32.02 -6.33 -3.08
N ALA A 17 32.08 -5.86 -1.84
CA ALA A 17 31.15 -6.23 -0.78
C ALA A 17 29.70 -5.78 -1.08
N LEU A 18 29.54 -4.57 -1.63
CA LEU A 18 28.24 -4.06 -2.11
C LEU A 18 27.73 -4.88 -3.30
N LEU A 19 28.59 -5.25 -4.24
CA LEU A 19 28.23 -6.12 -5.37
C LEU A 19 27.85 -7.53 -4.93
N CYS A 20 28.57 -8.11 -3.96
CA CYS A 20 28.23 -9.42 -3.40
C CYS A 20 26.93 -9.38 -2.59
N ALA A 21 26.68 -8.30 -1.84
CA ALA A 21 25.42 -8.11 -1.13
C ALA A 21 24.23 -7.94 -2.07
N ALA A 22 24.43 -7.31 -3.24
CA ALA A 22 23.41 -7.17 -4.28
C ALA A 22 23.08 -8.49 -4.99
N CYS A 23 24.00 -9.47 -5.00
CA CYS A 23 23.76 -10.81 -5.54
C CYS A 23 23.03 -11.74 -4.57
N ALA A 24 23.12 -11.49 -3.28
CA ALA A 24 22.35 -12.19 -2.26
C ALA A 24 21.00 -11.48 -2.06
N SER A 25 20.10 -11.57 -3.05
CA SER A 25 18.71 -11.15 -2.83
C SER A 25 18.17 -11.98 -1.66
N PRO A 26 17.84 -11.37 -0.49
CA PRO A 26 17.20 -12.12 0.58
C PRO A 26 15.91 -12.68 -0.03
N ARG A 27 15.69 -13.95 0.16
CA ARG A 27 14.42 -14.56 -0.18
C ARG A 27 13.39 -13.96 0.77
N VAL A 28 12.42 -13.24 0.22
CA VAL A 28 11.17 -13.00 0.94
C VAL A 28 10.55 -14.38 1.05
N LEU A 29 10.74 -15.03 2.18
CA LEU A 29 10.19 -16.37 2.36
C LEU A 29 8.67 -16.20 2.47
N PRO A 30 7.88 -16.81 1.58
CA PRO A 30 6.49 -17.06 1.90
C PRO A 30 6.48 -17.89 3.19
N ALA A 31 5.51 -17.66 4.03
CA ALA A 31 5.37 -18.44 5.23
C ALA A 31 5.30 -19.94 4.86
N SER A 32 6.27 -20.72 5.30
CA SER A 32 6.41 -22.13 4.95
C SER A 32 5.40 -22.99 5.73
N GLY A 33 4.64 -23.80 5.01
CA GLY A 33 3.76 -24.86 5.52
C GLY A 33 2.27 -24.62 5.27
N PRO A 34 1.46 -25.69 5.26
CA PRO A 34 0.02 -25.56 5.18
C PRO A 34 -0.49 -24.80 6.40
N ARG A 35 -1.31 -23.78 6.18
CA ARG A 35 -1.97 -22.99 7.22
C ARG A 35 -3.45 -23.19 7.13
N ASP A 36 -4.11 -23.17 8.28
CA ASP A 36 -5.56 -23.09 8.30
C ASP A 36 -5.98 -21.77 7.65
N ALA A 37 -6.94 -21.83 6.73
CA ALA A 37 -7.49 -20.66 6.07
C ALA A 37 -8.04 -19.67 7.11
N ALA A 38 -7.74 -18.38 6.94
CA ALA A 38 -8.23 -17.34 7.84
C ALA A 38 -9.76 -17.41 7.95
N PRO A 39 -10.32 -17.34 9.17
CA PRO A 39 -11.75 -17.49 9.36
C PRO A 39 -12.53 -16.32 8.75
N VAL A 40 -13.76 -16.58 8.34
CA VAL A 40 -14.73 -15.53 8.06
C VAL A 40 -15.49 -15.24 9.34
N VAL A 41 -15.54 -13.95 9.70
CA VAL A 41 -16.20 -13.46 10.92
C VAL A 41 -17.41 -12.62 10.56
N THR A 42 -18.52 -12.87 11.23
CA THR A 42 -19.77 -12.11 11.13
C THR A 42 -20.08 -11.44 12.46
N ALA A 43 -21.17 -10.68 12.54
CA ALA A 43 -21.66 -10.13 13.80
C ALA A 43 -21.99 -11.22 14.86
N GLY A 44 -22.24 -12.45 14.42
CA GLY A 44 -22.47 -13.61 15.30
C GLY A 44 -21.21 -14.39 15.68
N GLY A 45 -20.01 -13.92 15.29
CA GLY A 45 -18.74 -14.61 15.52
C GLY A 45 -18.22 -15.35 14.29
N LYS A 46 -17.37 -16.36 14.50
CA LYS A 46 -16.80 -17.18 13.42
C LYS A 46 -17.90 -17.90 12.64
N ALA A 47 -17.94 -17.69 11.32
CA ALA A 47 -18.89 -18.34 10.44
C ALA A 47 -18.56 -19.84 10.27
N SER A 48 -19.60 -20.69 10.16
CA SER A 48 -19.42 -22.07 9.71
C SER A 48 -19.08 -22.11 8.21
N GLU A 49 -18.50 -23.20 7.73
CA GLU A 49 -18.16 -23.37 6.31
C GLU A 49 -19.36 -23.12 5.39
N HIS A 50 -20.52 -23.71 5.71
CA HIS A 50 -21.75 -23.47 4.96
C HIS A 50 -22.21 -21.99 4.98
N ALA A 51 -21.97 -21.25 6.07
CA ALA A 51 -22.25 -19.82 6.12
C ALA A 51 -21.24 -19.02 5.26
N VAL A 52 -19.97 -19.45 5.21
CA VAL A 52 -18.94 -18.87 4.34
C VAL A 52 -19.32 -19.04 2.88
N GLU A 53 -19.71 -20.25 2.47
CA GLU A 53 -20.20 -20.53 1.11
C GLU A 53 -21.31 -19.57 0.70
N ARG A 54 -22.37 -19.49 1.49
CA ARG A 54 -23.50 -18.57 1.21
C ARG A 54 -23.08 -17.10 1.15
N LEU A 55 -22.16 -16.67 2.00
CA LEU A 55 -21.64 -15.30 1.97
C LEU A 55 -20.88 -15.03 0.67
N LEU A 56 -20.04 -15.97 0.23
CA LEU A 56 -19.28 -15.86 -1.00
C LEU A 56 -20.20 -15.88 -2.23
N ASP A 57 -21.18 -16.80 -2.30
CA ASP A 57 -22.18 -16.87 -3.38
C ASP A 57 -22.89 -15.52 -3.56
N ASN A 58 -23.36 -14.95 -2.45
CA ASN A 58 -24.03 -13.65 -2.47
C ASN A 58 -23.11 -12.49 -2.92
N ARG A 59 -21.80 -12.61 -2.73
CA ARG A 59 -20.83 -11.57 -3.10
C ARG A 59 -20.35 -11.73 -4.53
N LEU A 60 -20.24 -12.94 -5.02
CA LEU A 60 -19.75 -13.25 -6.35
C LEU A 60 -20.86 -13.14 -7.44
N GLN A 61 -22.14 -12.92 -7.03
CA GLN A 61 -23.26 -12.63 -7.92
C GLN A 61 -23.38 -13.58 -9.13
N GLY A 62 -23.36 -14.89 -8.88
CA GLY A 62 -23.44 -15.90 -9.94
C GLY A 62 -22.12 -16.17 -10.68
N GLN A 63 -21.02 -15.58 -10.26
CA GLN A 63 -19.67 -16.00 -10.65
C GLN A 63 -19.21 -17.18 -9.79
N ASP A 64 -20.09 -18.17 -9.59
CA ASP A 64 -19.78 -19.39 -8.86
C ASP A 64 -18.89 -20.28 -9.72
N ASP A 65 -17.63 -19.90 -9.80
CA ASP A 65 -16.57 -20.56 -10.54
C ASP A 65 -15.61 -21.18 -9.52
N PRO A 66 -15.33 -22.48 -9.59
CA PRO A 66 -14.35 -23.13 -8.72
C PRO A 66 -12.98 -22.43 -8.72
N ALA A 67 -12.56 -21.82 -9.85
CA ALA A 67 -11.31 -21.09 -9.90
C ALA A 67 -11.34 -19.80 -9.06
N VAL A 68 -12.45 -19.07 -9.05
CA VAL A 68 -12.62 -17.89 -8.17
C VAL A 68 -12.63 -18.31 -6.70
N ARG A 69 -13.21 -19.47 -6.38
CA ARG A 69 -13.15 -20.04 -5.02
C ARG A 69 -11.72 -20.36 -4.62
N ALA A 70 -10.97 -21.04 -5.49
CA ALA A 70 -9.56 -21.33 -5.26
C ALA A 70 -8.70 -20.05 -5.06
N LEU A 71 -8.99 -18.97 -5.79
CA LEU A 71 -8.35 -17.68 -5.60
C LEU A 71 -8.62 -17.10 -4.19
N ILE A 72 -9.87 -17.16 -3.72
CA ILE A 72 -10.26 -16.66 -2.39
C ILE A 72 -9.65 -17.53 -1.28
N ASP A 73 -9.60 -18.84 -1.46
CA ASP A 73 -8.99 -19.75 -0.50
C ASP A 73 -7.47 -19.54 -0.43
N ALA A 74 -6.80 -19.39 -1.58
CA ALA A 74 -5.38 -19.03 -1.62
C ALA A 74 -5.08 -17.71 -0.88
N PHE A 75 -5.98 -16.72 -1.01
CA PHE A 75 -5.92 -15.50 -0.19
C PHE A 75 -6.06 -15.81 1.30
N ARG A 76 -7.10 -16.55 1.71
CA ARG A 76 -7.39 -16.83 3.12
C ARG A 76 -6.28 -17.61 3.82
N GLU A 77 -5.61 -18.51 3.12
CA GLU A 77 -4.46 -19.26 3.62
C GLU A 77 -3.26 -18.37 3.95
N GLN A 78 -3.08 -17.26 3.24
CA GLN A 78 -1.94 -16.35 3.40
C GLN A 78 -2.23 -15.13 4.26
N ALA A 79 -3.49 -14.68 4.33
CA ALA A 79 -3.87 -13.39 4.92
C ALA A 79 -3.55 -13.24 6.41
N GLN A 80 -3.51 -14.33 7.19
CA GLN A 80 -3.28 -14.35 8.65
C GLN A 80 -4.22 -13.43 9.46
N THR A 81 -5.23 -12.87 8.82
CA THR A 81 -6.22 -11.99 9.43
C THR A 81 -7.62 -12.42 8.99
N PRO A 82 -8.63 -12.41 9.89
CA PRO A 82 -9.98 -12.77 9.54
C PRO A 82 -10.57 -11.94 8.41
N LEU A 83 -11.34 -12.58 7.54
CA LEU A 83 -12.20 -11.90 6.58
C LEU A 83 -13.51 -11.52 7.28
N VAL A 84 -13.81 -10.24 7.41
CA VAL A 84 -14.92 -9.72 8.18
C VAL A 84 -16.08 -9.35 7.27
N ALA A 85 -17.28 -9.87 7.55
CA ALA A 85 -18.51 -9.56 6.83
C ALA A 85 -19.21 -8.31 7.39
N GLY A 86 -20.05 -7.69 6.58
CA GLY A 86 -20.94 -6.62 7.02
C GLY A 86 -20.35 -5.21 6.85
N ASN A 87 -19.41 -5.02 5.93
CA ASN A 87 -18.83 -3.72 5.69
C ASN A 87 -19.43 -3.04 4.46
N ARG A 88 -19.45 -1.71 4.46
CA ARG A 88 -19.65 -0.87 3.30
C ARG A 88 -18.29 -0.28 2.91
N VAL A 89 -17.91 -0.44 1.66
CA VAL A 89 -16.66 0.09 1.12
C VAL A 89 -16.98 1.14 0.07
N GLN A 90 -16.43 2.33 0.23
CA GLN A 90 -16.48 3.40 -0.74
C GLN A 90 -15.11 3.59 -1.37
N LEU A 91 -15.05 3.48 -2.69
CA LEU A 91 -13.86 3.79 -3.47
C LEU A 91 -13.71 5.30 -3.60
N LEU A 92 -12.53 5.81 -3.25
CA LEU A 92 -12.17 7.23 -3.33
C LEU A 92 -11.04 7.39 -4.35
N ILE A 93 -11.30 8.19 -5.36
CA ILE A 93 -10.36 8.41 -6.46
C ILE A 93 -9.73 9.77 -6.29
N ASP A 94 -8.40 9.79 -6.27
CA ASP A 94 -7.55 10.96 -6.09
C ASP A 94 -7.72 11.68 -4.74
N GLY A 95 -6.88 12.67 -4.53
CA GLY A 95 -6.81 13.40 -3.28
C GLY A 95 -8.05 14.18 -2.91
N PRO A 96 -8.69 14.95 -3.81
CA PRO A 96 -9.84 15.78 -3.45
C PRO A 96 -10.98 14.99 -2.80
N GLN A 97 -11.39 13.86 -3.39
CA GLN A 97 -12.42 13.01 -2.80
C GLN A 97 -11.98 12.41 -1.48
N THR A 98 -10.73 11.95 -1.41
CA THR A 98 -10.17 11.32 -0.22
C THR A 98 -10.06 12.28 0.94
N LEU A 99 -9.42 13.44 0.73
CA LEU A 99 -9.23 14.46 1.76
C LEU A 99 -10.56 15.04 2.26
N GLN A 100 -11.53 15.21 1.35
CA GLN A 100 -12.89 15.64 1.72
C GLN A 100 -13.58 14.59 2.60
N ALA A 101 -13.55 13.30 2.22
CA ALA A 101 -14.15 12.22 2.99
C ALA A 101 -13.51 12.08 4.38
N MET A 102 -12.17 12.17 4.46
CA MET A 102 -11.44 12.17 5.72
C MET A 102 -11.85 13.33 6.63
N ARG A 103 -11.90 14.57 6.10
CA ARG A 103 -12.35 15.75 6.85
C ARG A 103 -13.78 15.59 7.38
N GLN A 104 -14.69 15.03 6.58
CA GLN A 104 -16.08 14.78 6.99
C GLN A 104 -16.15 13.74 8.11
N ALA A 105 -15.40 12.63 8.01
CA ALA A 105 -15.35 11.62 9.04
C ALA A 105 -14.79 12.18 10.36
N ILE A 106 -13.71 12.97 10.31
CA ILE A 106 -13.13 13.63 11.49
C ILE A 106 -14.13 14.61 12.11
N LYS A 107 -14.85 15.41 11.32
CA LYS A 107 -15.91 16.32 11.80
C LYS A 107 -17.06 15.58 12.49
N SER A 108 -17.36 14.34 12.05
CA SER A 108 -18.45 13.53 12.61
C SER A 108 -18.05 12.67 13.79
N ALA A 109 -16.77 12.63 14.16
CA ALA A 109 -16.24 11.86 15.28
C ALA A 109 -16.95 12.20 16.60
N ARG A 110 -17.19 11.19 17.44
CA ARG A 110 -17.86 11.32 18.73
C ARG A 110 -17.00 10.94 19.91
N HIS A 111 -15.99 10.10 19.71
CA HIS A 111 -15.13 9.56 20.75
C HIS A 111 -13.66 9.80 20.43
N HIS A 112 -13.19 9.33 19.28
CA HIS A 112 -11.77 9.41 18.94
C HIS A 112 -11.50 9.45 17.44
N VAL A 113 -10.32 10.01 17.10
CA VAL A 113 -9.71 9.94 15.78
C VAL A 113 -8.28 9.50 15.95
N HIS A 114 -7.92 8.41 15.29
CA HIS A 114 -6.55 7.91 15.20
C HIS A 114 -6.06 8.03 13.75
N LEU A 115 -5.00 8.82 13.55
CA LEU A 115 -4.41 9.11 12.25
C LEU A 115 -2.97 8.62 12.22
N GLU A 116 -2.63 7.79 11.26
CA GLU A 116 -1.29 7.26 10.97
C GLU A 116 -0.96 7.56 9.51
N THR A 117 0.14 8.26 9.25
CA THR A 117 0.52 8.65 7.89
C THR A 117 2.02 8.70 7.68
N TYR A 118 2.47 8.37 6.47
CA TYR A 118 3.87 8.52 6.11
C TYR A 118 4.27 9.99 5.98
N ILE A 119 3.46 10.78 5.25
CA ILE A 119 3.68 12.23 5.09
C ILE A 119 2.53 12.99 5.76
N PHE A 120 2.89 13.87 6.69
CA PHE A 120 2.04 14.94 7.19
C PHE A 120 2.75 16.25 6.87
N ALA A 121 2.40 16.89 5.76
CA ALA A 121 3.12 18.06 5.23
C ALA A 121 2.77 19.35 5.98
N ASP A 122 3.71 20.29 6.05
CA ASP A 122 3.45 21.66 6.54
C ASP A 122 3.07 22.56 5.36
N ASP A 123 1.99 22.20 4.68
CA ASP A 123 1.37 22.93 3.60
C ASP A 123 -0.08 23.34 3.99
N GLU A 124 -0.85 23.88 3.08
CA GLU A 124 -2.21 24.32 3.40
C GLU A 124 -3.14 23.15 3.77
N VAL A 125 -2.97 21.97 3.15
CA VAL A 125 -3.74 20.77 3.52
C VAL A 125 -3.37 20.30 4.91
N GLY A 126 -2.07 20.15 5.20
CA GLY A 126 -1.62 19.70 6.51
C GLY A 126 -2.02 20.66 7.61
N ARG A 127 -1.88 21.99 7.39
CA ARG A 127 -2.36 23.01 8.34
C ARG A 127 -3.87 22.95 8.54
N GLY A 128 -4.65 22.76 7.46
CA GLY A 128 -6.10 22.58 7.56
C GLY A 128 -6.52 21.32 8.32
N PHE A 129 -5.76 20.21 8.21
CA PHE A 129 -5.97 19.01 9.02
C PHE A 129 -5.58 19.27 10.49
N ARG A 130 -4.43 19.90 10.75
CA ARG A 130 -4.03 20.32 12.11
C ARG A 130 -5.13 21.11 12.79
N ASP A 131 -5.64 22.16 12.14
CA ASP A 131 -6.67 23.03 12.70
C ASP A 131 -7.96 22.26 13.04
N LEU A 132 -8.38 21.37 12.13
CA LEU A 132 -9.52 20.49 12.35
C LEU A 132 -9.30 19.53 13.53
N LEU A 133 -8.14 18.89 13.62
CA LEU A 133 -7.82 17.96 14.71
C LEU A 133 -7.75 18.68 16.05
N VAL A 134 -7.13 19.85 16.11
CA VAL A 134 -7.09 20.71 17.31
C VAL A 134 -8.49 21.16 17.71
N GLN A 135 -9.32 21.58 16.76
CA GLN A 135 -10.72 21.93 17.03
C GLN A 135 -11.46 20.75 17.67
N ARG A 136 -11.37 19.55 17.07
CA ARG A 136 -12.06 18.35 17.60
C ARG A 136 -11.54 17.97 18.98
N GLN A 137 -10.23 18.09 19.22
CA GLN A 137 -9.63 17.86 20.55
C GLN A 137 -10.23 18.81 21.60
N ARG A 138 -10.39 20.10 21.29
CA ARG A 138 -11.01 21.09 22.18
C ARG A 138 -12.50 20.80 22.45
N GLU A 139 -13.17 20.11 21.54
CA GLU A 139 -14.55 19.65 21.68
C GLU A 139 -14.66 18.32 22.47
N GLY A 140 -13.53 17.81 23.01
CA GLY A 140 -13.49 16.61 23.85
C GLY A 140 -13.31 15.30 23.09
N ILE A 141 -13.03 15.34 21.78
CA ILE A 141 -12.71 14.16 21.00
C ILE A 141 -11.23 13.81 21.20
N GLN A 142 -10.92 12.58 21.54
CA GLN A 142 -9.55 12.13 21.72
C GLN A 142 -8.85 11.99 20.37
N ILE A 143 -7.76 12.71 20.17
CA ILE A 143 -7.01 12.74 18.91
C ILE A 143 -5.60 12.19 19.11
N ARG A 144 -5.24 11.18 18.31
CA ARG A 144 -3.88 10.62 18.20
C ARG A 144 -3.38 10.72 16.78
N VAL A 145 -2.18 11.28 16.61
CA VAL A 145 -1.51 11.42 15.31
C VAL A 145 -0.16 10.73 15.37
N LEU A 146 0.06 9.77 14.48
CA LEU A 146 1.34 9.12 14.25
C LEU A 146 1.84 9.46 12.86
N TYR A 147 3.03 10.04 12.75
CA TYR A 147 3.63 10.35 11.45
C TYR A 147 5.03 9.73 11.35
N ASP A 148 5.45 9.39 10.14
CA ASP A 148 6.81 8.90 9.91
C ASP A 148 7.79 10.07 9.90
N ALA A 149 8.88 9.98 10.68
CA ALA A 149 9.84 11.08 10.82
C ALA A 149 10.64 11.36 9.55
N VAL A 150 10.86 10.36 8.67
CA VAL A 150 11.53 10.55 7.38
C VAL A 150 10.55 11.05 6.34
N GLY A 151 9.36 10.44 6.27
CA GLY A 151 8.32 10.86 5.33
C GLY A 151 7.88 12.32 5.54
N SER A 152 7.89 12.78 6.80
CA SER A 152 7.51 14.16 7.16
C SER A 152 8.71 15.07 7.43
N ILE A 153 9.92 14.75 6.94
CA ILE A 153 11.15 15.52 7.22
C ILE A 153 11.09 16.98 6.72
N GLY A 154 10.28 17.24 5.71
CA GLY A 154 10.04 18.59 5.18
C GLY A 154 9.08 19.44 6.02
N SER A 155 8.45 18.85 7.03
CA SER A 155 7.46 19.55 7.86
C SER A 155 8.12 20.21 9.08
N SER A 156 7.67 21.41 9.43
CA SER A 156 8.22 22.13 10.59
C SER A 156 7.85 21.43 11.90
N ALA A 157 8.75 21.44 12.87
CA ALA A 157 8.44 20.97 14.23
C ALA A 157 7.27 21.75 14.85
N ALA A 158 7.15 23.04 14.52
CA ALA A 158 6.10 23.92 15.03
C ALA A 158 4.68 23.42 14.69
N LEU A 159 4.49 22.79 13.52
CA LEU A 159 3.20 22.18 13.14
C LEU A 159 2.75 21.12 14.14
N PHE A 160 3.67 20.25 14.56
CA PHE A 160 3.39 19.16 15.50
C PHE A 160 3.36 19.64 16.96
N ASP A 161 4.19 20.64 17.30
CA ASP A 161 4.23 21.22 18.64
C ASP A 161 2.96 22.01 18.94
N ASP A 162 2.38 22.70 17.94
CA ASP A 162 1.08 23.36 18.09
C ASP A 162 -0.05 22.34 18.37
N MET A 163 -0.07 21.21 17.68
CA MET A 163 -1.03 20.13 18.00
C MET A 163 -0.85 19.64 19.45
N ARG A 164 0.39 19.37 19.89
CA ARG A 164 0.69 18.92 21.27
C ARG A 164 0.29 19.96 22.31
N ALA A 165 0.59 21.23 22.07
CA ALA A 165 0.21 22.33 22.96
C ALA A 165 -1.31 22.47 23.12
N ASN A 166 -2.08 22.00 22.14
CA ASN A 166 -3.54 21.98 22.16
C ASN A 166 -4.14 20.63 22.60
N GLY A 167 -3.32 19.74 23.19
CA GLY A 167 -3.78 18.49 23.80
C GLY A 167 -3.89 17.29 22.85
N VAL A 168 -3.52 17.43 21.56
CA VAL A 168 -3.45 16.30 20.62
C VAL A 168 -2.24 15.44 20.98
N GLU A 169 -2.43 14.13 21.09
CA GLU A 169 -1.34 13.18 21.26
C GLU A 169 -0.62 12.98 19.92
N VAL A 170 0.63 13.43 19.80
CA VAL A 170 1.40 13.36 18.54
C VAL A 170 2.71 12.65 18.75
N LEU A 171 2.94 11.57 18.00
CA LEU A 171 4.17 10.80 17.99
C LEU A 171 4.81 10.76 16.60
N ALA A 172 6.14 10.79 16.57
CA ALA A 172 6.93 10.50 15.38
C ALA A 172 7.36 9.04 15.40
N PHE A 173 7.05 8.30 14.32
CA PHE A 173 7.60 6.97 14.14
C PHE A 173 9.08 7.07 13.78
N ARG A 174 9.93 6.43 14.59
CA ARG A 174 11.40 6.41 14.43
C ARG A 174 12.00 7.78 14.12
N PRO A 175 12.02 8.67 15.13
CA PRO A 175 12.69 9.97 15.02
C PRO A 175 14.13 9.81 14.57
N LEU A 176 14.65 10.79 13.81
CA LEU A 176 16.07 10.83 13.37
C LEU A 176 17.02 11.24 14.52
N ASP A 177 16.61 11.08 15.75
CA ASP A 177 17.40 11.34 16.95
C ASP A 177 18.17 10.06 17.33
N PRO A 178 19.52 10.09 17.36
CA PRO A 178 20.33 8.94 17.73
C PRO A 178 20.04 8.38 19.14
N VAL A 179 19.54 9.20 20.05
CA VAL A 179 19.15 8.78 21.41
C VAL A 179 17.87 7.95 21.39
N ARG A 180 16.90 8.35 20.57
CA ARG A 180 15.61 7.66 20.43
C ARG A 180 15.64 6.50 19.43
N THR A 181 16.57 6.54 18.48
CA THR A 181 16.77 5.48 17.48
C THR A 181 18.25 5.11 17.42
N PRO A 182 18.77 4.38 18.42
CA PRO A 182 20.21 4.14 18.58
C PRO A 182 20.80 3.16 17.55
N LEU A 183 19.95 2.45 16.79
CA LEU A 183 20.41 1.42 15.85
C LEU A 183 20.27 1.93 14.40
N PRO A 184 21.38 2.34 13.74
CA PRO A 184 21.36 2.97 12.40
C PRO A 184 20.62 2.14 11.33
N TRP A 185 20.72 0.81 11.39
CA TRP A 185 20.02 -0.09 10.45
C TRP A 185 18.51 -0.09 10.62
N LYS A 186 17.99 0.26 11.81
CA LYS A 186 16.55 0.44 12.03
C LYS A 186 16.00 1.71 11.37
N LEU A 187 16.84 2.67 11.01
CA LEU A 187 16.42 3.87 10.29
C LEU A 187 15.86 3.56 8.90
N ASN A 188 16.24 2.42 8.31
CA ASN A 188 15.72 2.01 7.00
C ASN A 188 14.27 1.52 7.06
N ASN A 189 13.83 0.97 8.19
CA ASN A 189 12.45 0.51 8.33
C ASN A 189 11.54 1.71 8.65
N ARG A 190 10.54 1.96 7.83
CA ARG A 190 9.67 3.13 7.94
C ARG A 190 8.21 2.72 8.12
N ASP A 191 7.40 3.65 8.58
CA ASP A 191 5.95 3.47 8.63
C ASP A 191 5.31 4.10 7.40
N HIS A 192 4.99 3.25 6.41
CA HIS A 192 4.44 3.73 5.15
C HIS A 192 2.91 3.58 5.08
N ARG A 193 2.26 3.22 6.18
CA ARG A 193 0.79 3.15 6.26
C ARG A 193 0.17 4.53 6.12
N LYS A 194 -1.03 4.56 5.56
CA LYS A 194 -1.92 5.72 5.52
C LYS A 194 -3.25 5.22 6.04
N LEU A 195 -3.52 5.53 7.29
CA LEU A 195 -4.63 4.97 8.06
C LEU A 195 -5.31 6.06 8.87
N ILE A 196 -6.62 6.16 8.76
CA ILE A 196 -7.43 6.93 9.72
C ILE A 196 -8.50 5.99 10.26
N VAL A 197 -8.67 5.97 11.58
CA VAL A 197 -9.79 5.28 12.23
C VAL A 197 -10.59 6.28 13.04
N VAL A 198 -11.90 6.30 12.82
CA VAL A 198 -12.83 7.17 13.54
C VAL A 198 -13.81 6.31 14.34
N ASP A 199 -13.85 6.53 15.64
CA ASP A 199 -14.75 5.88 16.59
C ASP A 199 -14.75 4.34 16.54
N GLY A 200 -13.68 3.71 16.03
CA GLY A 200 -13.62 2.26 15.82
C GLY A 200 -14.68 1.70 14.85
N ARG A 201 -15.28 2.55 14.01
CA ARG A 201 -16.41 2.24 13.12
C ARG A 201 -16.13 2.52 11.65
N THR A 202 -15.31 3.52 11.38
CA THR A 202 -14.91 3.94 10.03
C THR A 202 -13.40 3.89 9.94
N ALA A 203 -12.88 3.28 8.88
CA ALA A 203 -11.46 3.24 8.58
C ALA A 203 -11.21 3.78 7.17
N PHE A 204 -10.04 4.39 6.96
CA PHE A 204 -9.54 4.82 5.66
C PHE A 204 -8.17 4.18 5.43
N THR A 205 -7.91 3.70 4.21
CA THR A 205 -6.57 3.30 3.78
C THR A 205 -6.40 3.40 2.27
N GLY A 206 -5.15 3.55 1.81
CA GLY A 206 -4.81 3.71 0.40
C GLY A 206 -3.47 4.39 0.20
N GLY A 207 -3.28 5.09 -0.93
CA GLY A 207 -2.02 5.75 -1.25
C GLY A 207 -1.91 7.20 -0.78
N VAL A 208 -3.02 7.91 -0.53
CA VAL A 208 -3.08 9.36 -0.25
C VAL A 208 -2.50 9.69 1.12
N ASN A 209 -1.54 10.61 1.16
CA ASN A 209 -1.00 11.22 2.39
C ASN A 209 -1.72 12.55 2.73
N ILE A 210 -1.34 13.18 3.83
CA ILE A 210 -1.84 14.50 4.23
C ILE A 210 -0.89 15.56 3.65
N SER A 211 -1.17 16.00 2.42
CA SER A 211 -0.36 17.00 1.71
C SER A 211 -1.13 17.62 0.55
N ALA A 212 -0.82 18.89 0.25
CA ALA A 212 -1.34 19.64 -0.90
C ALA A 212 -0.94 19.02 -2.26
N ALA A 213 0.10 18.17 -2.29
CA ALA A 213 0.45 17.42 -3.50
C ALA A 213 -0.71 16.57 -4.04
N TYR A 214 -1.69 16.24 -3.18
CA TYR A 214 -2.89 15.47 -3.54
C TYR A 214 -4.14 16.34 -3.76
N GLU A 215 -4.05 17.67 -3.71
CA GLU A 215 -5.24 18.53 -3.88
C GLU A 215 -5.80 18.56 -5.30
N ASP A 216 -4.94 18.37 -6.28
CA ASP A 216 -5.37 18.32 -7.68
C ASP A 216 -5.79 16.90 -8.07
N SER A 217 -6.89 16.81 -8.81
CA SER A 217 -7.35 15.53 -9.37
C SER A 217 -6.76 15.31 -10.75
N SER A 218 -6.27 14.10 -11.00
CA SER A 218 -5.82 13.67 -12.32
C SER A 218 -6.93 13.72 -13.39
N SER A 219 -8.20 13.64 -12.96
CA SER A 219 -9.38 13.66 -13.84
C SER A 219 -9.82 15.06 -14.25
N THR A 220 -9.48 16.09 -13.46
CA THR A 220 -9.90 17.47 -13.73
C THR A 220 -8.83 18.32 -14.40
N ASN A 221 -7.59 17.88 -14.36
CA ASN A 221 -6.45 18.61 -14.94
C ASN A 221 -5.55 17.70 -15.80
N PRO A 222 -6.09 17.13 -16.91
CA PRO A 222 -5.33 16.26 -17.79
C PRO A 222 -4.43 17.10 -18.69
N GLY A 223 -3.17 17.28 -18.32
CA GLY A 223 -2.19 17.93 -19.19
C GLY A 223 -0.78 17.84 -18.63
N PRO A 224 0.24 17.81 -19.51
CA PRO A 224 1.62 17.85 -19.08
C PRO A 224 1.92 19.24 -18.50
N GLN A 225 1.75 19.39 -17.20
CA GLN A 225 2.28 20.54 -16.48
C GLN A 225 3.77 20.26 -16.21
N GLN A 226 4.62 21.15 -16.65
CA GLN A 226 6.05 21.05 -16.42
C GLN A 226 6.36 21.39 -14.96
N GLY A 227 6.96 20.44 -14.22
CA GLY A 227 7.45 20.63 -12.85
C GLY A 227 6.63 19.92 -11.76
N LEU A 228 6.86 20.30 -10.50
CA LEU A 228 6.26 19.73 -9.28
C LEU A 228 4.74 20.00 -9.10
N GLN A 229 4.09 20.67 -10.06
CA GLN A 229 2.65 21.00 -10.05
C GLN A 229 1.78 19.98 -10.80
N GLN A 230 2.26 18.77 -10.99
CA GLN A 230 1.51 17.75 -11.72
C GLN A 230 0.52 17.07 -10.77
N ALA A 231 -0.74 16.95 -11.20
CA ALA A 231 -1.77 16.24 -10.44
C ALA A 231 -1.34 14.79 -10.13
N TRP A 232 -1.63 14.33 -8.92
CA TRP A 232 -1.34 12.96 -8.51
C TRP A 232 -2.56 12.07 -8.75
N ARG A 233 -2.33 10.92 -9.39
CA ARG A 233 -3.33 9.87 -9.54
C ARG A 233 -3.17 8.85 -8.42
N ASP A 234 -4.14 8.80 -7.52
CA ASP A 234 -4.10 7.88 -6.39
C ASP A 234 -5.46 7.21 -6.12
N THR A 235 -5.47 6.21 -5.26
CA THR A 235 -6.68 5.46 -4.88
C THR A 235 -6.69 5.20 -3.37
N HIS A 236 -7.86 5.44 -2.76
CA HIS A 236 -8.11 5.23 -1.35
C HIS A 236 -9.46 4.56 -1.14
N VAL A 237 -9.70 4.00 0.03
CA VAL A 237 -11.00 3.48 0.43
C VAL A 237 -11.42 4.02 1.78
N GLN A 238 -12.72 4.32 1.90
CA GLN A 238 -13.40 4.45 3.19
C GLN A 238 -14.17 3.17 3.46
N ILE A 239 -14.03 2.63 4.64
CA ILE A 239 -14.66 1.37 5.06
C ILE A 239 -15.45 1.62 6.33
N ASP A 240 -16.77 1.47 6.24
CA ASP A 240 -17.67 1.58 7.39
C ASP A 240 -18.14 0.18 7.79
N GLY A 241 -17.86 -0.26 9.00
CA GLY A 241 -18.32 -1.56 9.45
C GLY A 241 -17.41 -2.25 10.47
N PRO A 242 -17.70 -3.53 10.77
CA PRO A 242 -17.00 -4.26 11.83
C PRO A 242 -15.50 -4.44 11.61
N VAL A 243 -15.00 -4.41 10.36
CA VAL A 243 -13.56 -4.55 10.06
C VAL A 243 -12.75 -3.37 10.58
N ALA A 244 -13.37 -2.21 10.90
CA ALA A 244 -12.68 -1.07 11.48
C ALA A 244 -11.89 -1.45 12.75
N ALA A 245 -12.34 -2.48 13.49
CA ALA A 245 -11.63 -3.03 14.64
C ALA A 245 -10.24 -3.58 14.29
N GLN A 246 -10.06 -4.18 13.09
CA GLN A 246 -8.74 -4.66 12.65
C GLN A 246 -7.80 -3.48 12.39
N PHE A 247 -8.29 -2.44 11.71
CA PHE A 247 -7.52 -1.22 11.46
C PHE A 247 -7.18 -0.49 12.76
N GLN A 248 -8.11 -0.45 13.71
CA GLN A 248 -7.88 0.11 15.06
C GLN A 248 -6.78 -0.64 15.81
N ALA A 249 -6.79 -1.97 15.77
CA ALA A 249 -5.76 -2.80 16.40
C ALA A 249 -4.37 -2.57 15.78
N LEU A 250 -4.30 -2.40 14.46
CA LEU A 250 -3.07 -2.10 13.74
C LEU A 250 -2.51 -0.72 14.12
N PHE A 251 -3.37 0.31 14.20
CA PHE A 251 -2.95 1.63 14.70
C PHE A 251 -2.34 1.50 16.12
N PHE A 252 -3.01 0.82 17.01
CA PHE A 252 -2.52 0.65 18.39
C PHE A 252 -1.20 -0.12 18.47
N ALA A 253 -1.01 -1.12 17.63
CA ALA A 253 0.26 -1.83 17.57
C ALA A 253 1.42 -0.90 17.18
N THR A 254 1.23 -0.04 16.16
CA THR A 254 2.24 0.93 15.75
C THR A 254 2.43 2.04 16.77
N TRP A 255 1.32 2.55 17.33
CA TRP A 255 1.32 3.59 18.37
C TRP A 255 2.14 3.18 19.59
N THR A 256 1.86 1.97 20.12
CA THR A 256 2.58 1.43 21.29
C THR A 256 4.08 1.26 20.99
N ARG A 257 4.41 0.81 19.79
CA ARG A 257 5.80 0.64 19.35
C ARG A 257 6.53 1.97 19.20
N ALA A 258 5.83 3.02 18.80
CA ALA A 258 6.36 4.38 18.79
C ALA A 258 6.52 5.00 20.19
N GLY A 259 6.21 4.25 21.26
CA GLY A 259 6.33 4.65 22.67
C GLY A 259 5.04 5.26 23.24
N GLY A 260 3.94 5.22 22.52
CA GLY A 260 2.65 5.70 22.99
C GLY A 260 2.00 4.75 24.01
N LYS A 261 1.26 5.31 24.92
CA LYS A 261 0.44 4.55 25.87
C LYS A 261 -1.00 4.50 25.39
N ILE A 262 -1.66 3.41 25.71
CA ILE A 262 -3.09 3.21 25.40
C ILE A 262 -3.79 2.93 26.72
N GLU A 263 -4.69 3.81 27.08
CA GLU A 263 -5.64 3.54 28.16
C GLU A 263 -6.76 2.65 27.63
N THR A 264 -7.17 1.68 28.40
CA THR A 264 -8.25 0.77 27.99
C THR A 264 -9.56 1.53 27.97
N SER A 265 -10.25 1.53 26.81
CA SER A 265 -11.59 2.07 26.67
C SER A 265 -12.46 1.14 25.81
N PRO A 266 -13.70 0.87 26.21
CA PRO A 266 -14.64 0.10 25.39
C PRO A 266 -14.99 0.82 24.08
N ASP A 267 -14.83 2.14 24.02
CA ASP A 267 -15.15 2.96 22.84
C ASP A 267 -14.17 2.74 21.69
N TYR A 268 -12.98 2.19 21.98
CA TYR A 268 -12.01 1.87 20.91
C TYR A 268 -12.43 0.68 20.05
N PHE A 269 -13.15 -0.27 20.62
CA PHE A 269 -13.63 -1.47 19.95
C PHE A 269 -15.13 -1.67 20.15
N PRO A 270 -15.95 -0.71 19.69
CA PRO A 270 -17.40 -0.81 19.87
C PRO A 270 -17.97 -1.99 19.07
N VAL A 271 -19.08 -2.53 19.53
CA VAL A 271 -19.88 -3.45 18.72
C VAL A 271 -20.45 -2.68 17.53
N VAL A 272 -20.03 -3.02 16.33
CA VAL A 272 -20.46 -2.37 15.10
C VAL A 272 -21.46 -3.26 14.36
N LYS A 273 -22.70 -2.76 14.18
CA LYS A 273 -23.69 -3.42 13.35
C LYS A 273 -23.25 -3.40 11.88
N PRO A 274 -23.61 -4.42 11.09
CA PRO A 274 -23.34 -4.42 9.65
C PRO A 274 -23.81 -3.12 8.97
N LYS A 275 -22.98 -2.56 8.11
CA LYS A 275 -23.23 -1.33 7.35
C LYS A 275 -23.41 -1.58 5.86
N GLY A 276 -22.99 -2.73 5.38
CA GLY A 276 -23.06 -3.16 4.01
C GLY A 276 -22.90 -4.67 3.94
N ALA A 277 -22.50 -5.15 2.80
CA ALA A 277 -22.44 -6.58 2.55
C ALA A 277 -21.02 -7.05 2.19
N GLU A 278 -20.05 -6.15 2.08
CA GLU A 278 -18.69 -6.50 1.65
C GLU A 278 -17.96 -7.34 2.71
N LEU A 279 -17.19 -8.30 2.22
CA LEU A 279 -16.23 -9.07 3.00
C LEU A 279 -14.88 -8.37 2.90
N VAL A 280 -14.30 -7.95 4.03
CA VAL A 280 -13.07 -7.15 4.05
C VAL A 280 -12.09 -7.71 5.06
N ALA A 281 -10.81 -7.70 4.71
CA ALA A 281 -9.69 -7.99 5.60
C ALA A 281 -8.64 -6.88 5.55
N ALA A 282 -8.10 -6.50 6.70
CA ALA A 282 -6.94 -5.61 6.80
C ALA A 282 -5.66 -6.45 6.81
N VAL A 283 -5.04 -6.61 5.65
CA VAL A 283 -3.77 -7.34 5.52
C VAL A 283 -2.62 -6.38 5.75
N ALA A 284 -1.82 -6.62 6.76
CA ALA A 284 -0.75 -5.73 7.15
C ALA A 284 0.61 -6.44 7.19
N LEU A 285 1.65 -5.67 6.95
CA LEU A 285 3.03 -6.03 7.26
C LEU A 285 3.51 -5.17 8.42
N ASP A 286 4.14 -5.83 9.37
CA ASP A 286 4.87 -5.23 10.46
C ASP A 286 6.29 -5.80 10.45
N VAL A 287 7.22 -4.99 9.98
CA VAL A 287 8.61 -5.43 9.75
C VAL A 287 9.40 -5.77 11.03
N GLU A 288 8.87 -5.43 12.19
CA GLU A 288 9.52 -5.78 13.48
C GLU A 288 8.96 -7.06 14.08
N GLN A 289 7.76 -7.45 13.72
CA GLN A 289 7.09 -8.63 14.28
C GLN A 289 7.15 -9.85 13.37
N SER A 290 7.35 -9.65 12.08
CA SER A 290 7.28 -10.72 11.09
C SER A 290 8.59 -10.90 10.34
N THR A 291 9.09 -12.12 10.28
CA THR A 291 10.15 -12.53 9.37
C THR A 291 9.65 -12.86 7.96
N THR A 292 8.32 -12.89 7.79
CA THR A 292 7.65 -13.18 6.52
C THR A 292 6.66 -12.07 6.19
N SER A 293 6.69 -11.58 4.96
CA SER A 293 5.74 -10.55 4.51
C SER A 293 4.40 -11.16 4.17
N THR A 294 3.39 -10.94 5.02
CA THR A 294 2.00 -11.36 4.75
C THR A 294 1.46 -10.73 3.46
N ILE A 295 1.76 -9.45 3.21
CA ILE A 295 1.36 -8.76 1.98
C ILE A 295 1.99 -9.42 0.75
N TYR A 296 3.30 -9.70 0.80
CA TYR A 296 3.98 -10.41 -0.29
C TYR A 296 3.39 -11.80 -0.54
N ALA A 297 3.19 -12.59 0.52
CA ALA A 297 2.61 -13.92 0.42
C ALA A 297 1.20 -13.88 -0.17
N THR A 298 0.40 -12.90 0.21
CA THR A 298 -0.95 -12.67 -0.32
C THR A 298 -0.90 -12.36 -1.83
N TYR A 299 -0.05 -11.44 -2.27
CA TYR A 299 0.12 -11.14 -3.70
C TYR A 299 0.59 -12.37 -4.49
N LEU A 300 1.61 -13.07 -4.00
CA LEU A 300 2.16 -14.23 -4.69
C LEU A 300 1.11 -15.34 -4.85
N ALA A 301 0.43 -15.71 -3.77
CA ALA A 301 -0.57 -16.78 -3.80
C ALA A 301 -1.78 -16.43 -4.69
N THR A 302 -2.28 -15.20 -4.60
CA THR A 302 -3.43 -14.77 -5.41
C THR A 302 -3.09 -14.64 -6.90
N ILE A 303 -1.87 -14.18 -7.27
CA ILE A 303 -1.40 -14.14 -8.64
C ILE A 303 -1.25 -15.57 -9.19
N GLN A 304 -0.73 -16.51 -8.40
CA GLN A 304 -0.60 -17.92 -8.79
C GLN A 304 -1.96 -18.61 -8.98
N ALA A 305 -2.95 -18.29 -8.17
CA ALA A 305 -4.29 -18.87 -8.20
C ALA A 305 -5.22 -18.23 -9.25
N ALA A 306 -4.96 -16.99 -9.67
CA ALA A 306 -5.80 -16.30 -10.65
C ALA A 306 -5.89 -17.06 -11.99
N SER A 307 -7.10 -17.05 -12.57
CA SER A 307 -7.44 -17.87 -13.75
C SER A 307 -7.94 -17.08 -14.96
N ARG A 308 -8.41 -15.82 -14.76
CA ARG A 308 -9.01 -15.02 -15.84
C ARG A 308 -8.24 -13.72 -16.08
N ARG A 309 -8.04 -12.91 -15.04
CA ARG A 309 -7.38 -11.61 -15.15
C ARG A 309 -6.62 -11.23 -13.90
N ILE A 310 -5.52 -10.53 -14.07
CA ILE A 310 -4.72 -9.87 -13.05
C ILE A 310 -4.46 -8.45 -13.52
N TRP A 311 -5.13 -7.46 -12.95
CA TRP A 311 -4.96 -6.05 -13.28
C TRP A 311 -4.37 -5.32 -12.10
N LEU A 312 -3.16 -4.78 -12.29
CA LEU A 312 -2.37 -4.15 -11.25
C LEU A 312 -2.08 -2.70 -11.61
N THR A 313 -2.31 -1.78 -10.69
CA THR A 313 -1.81 -0.39 -10.76
C THR A 313 -0.81 -0.19 -9.64
N ASN A 314 0.40 0.21 -9.95
CA ASN A 314 1.44 0.30 -8.92
C ASN A 314 2.42 1.45 -9.17
N ALA A 315 2.59 2.31 -8.16
CA ALA A 315 3.45 3.48 -8.21
C ALA A 315 4.94 3.14 -8.33
N TYR A 316 5.41 2.19 -7.51
CA TYR A 316 6.79 1.73 -7.51
C TYR A 316 6.82 0.23 -7.72
N PHE A 317 7.18 -0.16 -8.94
CA PHE A 317 7.13 -1.55 -9.38
C PHE A 317 8.54 -2.11 -9.58
N ALA A 318 9.08 -2.73 -8.55
CA ALA A 318 10.39 -3.37 -8.58
C ALA A 318 10.34 -4.78 -7.95
N PRO A 319 9.47 -5.67 -8.46
CA PRO A 319 9.21 -6.96 -7.86
C PRO A 319 10.45 -7.87 -7.88
N ASN A 320 10.50 -8.78 -6.93
CA ASN A 320 11.49 -9.85 -6.91
C ASN A 320 11.26 -10.84 -8.06
N ARG A 321 12.17 -11.80 -8.19
CA ARG A 321 12.12 -12.82 -9.26
C ARG A 321 10.84 -13.66 -9.18
N GLU A 322 10.43 -14.10 -8.00
CA GLU A 322 9.28 -14.99 -7.81
C GLU A 322 7.97 -14.34 -8.25
N LEU A 323 7.73 -13.05 -7.91
CA LEU A 323 6.53 -12.34 -8.37
C LEU A 323 6.52 -12.17 -9.89
N ARG A 324 7.68 -11.86 -10.51
CA ARG A 324 7.75 -11.76 -11.98
C ARG A 324 7.45 -13.11 -12.64
N GLU A 325 8.07 -14.20 -12.16
CA GLU A 325 7.81 -15.56 -12.63
C GLU A 325 6.35 -15.96 -12.45
N ALA A 326 5.71 -15.61 -11.34
CA ALA A 326 4.28 -15.86 -11.11
C ALA A 326 3.37 -15.12 -12.11
N MET A 327 3.66 -13.85 -12.42
CA MET A 327 2.91 -13.08 -13.44
C MET A 327 3.11 -13.67 -14.85
N ILE A 328 4.34 -14.04 -15.21
CA ILE A 328 4.66 -14.69 -16.49
C ILE A 328 3.95 -16.05 -16.60
N ALA A 329 4.00 -16.85 -15.52
CA ALA A 329 3.31 -18.13 -15.50
C ALA A 329 1.78 -17.98 -15.61
N ALA A 330 1.20 -16.93 -15.01
CA ALA A 330 -0.21 -16.62 -15.17
C ALA A 330 -0.55 -16.25 -16.62
N ALA A 331 0.24 -15.37 -17.25
CA ALA A 331 0.07 -15.03 -18.67
C ALA A 331 0.21 -16.26 -19.58
N ALA A 332 1.17 -17.16 -19.31
CA ALA A 332 1.35 -18.41 -20.04
C ALA A 332 0.15 -19.37 -19.89
N ARG A 333 -0.60 -19.30 -18.79
CA ARG A 333 -1.88 -20.02 -18.61
C ARG A 333 -3.07 -19.37 -19.35
N GLY A 334 -2.87 -18.24 -20.02
CA GLY A 334 -3.92 -17.49 -20.71
C GLY A 334 -4.64 -16.44 -19.85
N VAL A 335 -4.13 -16.14 -18.66
CA VAL A 335 -4.66 -15.07 -17.80
C VAL A 335 -4.32 -13.71 -18.40
N ASP A 336 -5.29 -12.78 -18.47
CA ASP A 336 -5.07 -11.40 -18.92
C ASP A 336 -4.33 -10.60 -17.82
N VAL A 337 -3.01 -10.55 -17.92
CA VAL A 337 -2.15 -9.85 -16.96
C VAL A 337 -1.80 -8.47 -17.49
N ARG A 338 -2.33 -7.43 -16.82
CA ARG A 338 -2.09 -6.01 -17.15
C ARG A 338 -1.50 -5.27 -15.98
N LEU A 339 -0.55 -4.40 -16.27
CA LEU A 339 0.15 -3.59 -15.31
C LEU A 339 0.18 -2.12 -15.76
N ILE A 340 -0.41 -1.20 -14.96
CA ILE A 340 -0.22 0.24 -15.12
C ILE A 340 0.86 0.69 -14.15
N VAL A 341 1.88 1.38 -14.68
CA VAL A 341 3.05 1.91 -13.96
C VAL A 341 3.29 3.36 -14.35
N PRO A 342 4.05 4.14 -13.57
CA PRO A 342 4.39 5.50 -13.95
C PRO A 342 5.26 5.57 -15.20
N GLY A 343 4.94 6.46 -16.15
CA GLY A 343 5.81 6.85 -17.25
C GLY A 343 6.91 7.81 -16.79
N PHE A 344 6.66 8.54 -15.70
CA PHE A 344 7.60 9.41 -14.97
C PHE A 344 7.28 9.36 -13.47
N THR A 345 8.26 9.70 -12.62
CA THR A 345 8.13 9.62 -11.15
C THR A 345 9.08 10.62 -10.49
N ASP A 346 8.85 10.89 -9.22
CA ASP A 346 9.71 11.66 -8.34
C ASP A 346 11.08 11.00 -8.07
N SER A 347 11.20 9.67 -8.32
CA SER A 347 12.42 8.90 -8.12
C SER A 347 12.92 8.24 -9.40
N GLY A 348 13.86 8.88 -10.08
CA GLY A 348 14.47 8.32 -11.31
C GLY A 348 15.13 6.94 -11.11
N LEU A 349 15.63 6.65 -9.90
CA LEU A 349 16.23 5.36 -9.58
C LEU A 349 15.18 4.25 -9.60
N ILE A 350 14.01 4.47 -8.99
CA ILE A 350 12.88 3.53 -8.99
C ILE A 350 12.36 3.31 -10.41
N LEU A 351 12.21 4.38 -11.20
CA LEU A 351 11.77 4.30 -12.58
C LEU A 351 12.69 3.38 -13.41
N HIS A 352 14.00 3.59 -13.33
CA HIS A 352 14.97 2.77 -14.06
C HIS A 352 14.99 1.32 -13.55
N THR A 353 14.81 1.10 -12.24
CA THR A 353 14.73 -0.25 -11.67
C THR A 353 13.48 -0.97 -12.13
N SER A 354 12.33 -0.31 -12.14
CA SER A 354 11.07 -0.82 -12.70
C SER A 354 11.25 -1.23 -14.15
N ARG A 355 11.72 -0.31 -14.99
CA ARG A 355 11.98 -0.50 -16.42
C ARG A 355 12.98 -1.64 -16.72
N SER A 356 13.88 -1.92 -15.78
CA SER A 356 14.85 -3.03 -15.93
C SER A 356 14.20 -4.42 -15.94
N THR A 357 12.94 -4.54 -15.56
CA THR A 357 12.16 -5.80 -15.52
C THR A 357 11.23 -5.99 -16.71
N TYR A 358 11.00 -4.95 -17.51
CA TYR A 358 9.96 -4.96 -18.54
C TYR A 358 10.27 -5.90 -19.71
N ASP A 359 11.53 -6.06 -20.11
CA ASP A 359 11.89 -7.00 -21.21
C ASP A 359 11.45 -8.42 -20.89
N GLU A 360 11.68 -8.87 -19.65
CA GLU A 360 11.30 -10.21 -19.16
C GLU A 360 9.77 -10.37 -19.10
N LEU A 361 9.06 -9.39 -18.54
CA LEU A 361 7.60 -9.42 -18.39
C LEU A 361 6.87 -9.35 -19.74
N LEU A 362 7.29 -8.42 -20.61
CA LEU A 362 6.73 -8.29 -21.97
C LEU A 362 6.97 -9.54 -22.81
N ALA A 363 8.17 -10.13 -22.72
CA ALA A 363 8.49 -11.40 -23.40
C ALA A 363 7.65 -12.57 -22.85
N GLY A 364 7.28 -12.52 -21.57
CA GLY A 364 6.41 -13.49 -20.89
C GLY A 364 4.91 -13.26 -21.09
N GLY A 365 4.50 -12.28 -21.92
CA GLY A 365 3.09 -12.03 -22.24
C GLY A 365 2.34 -11.09 -21.28
N VAL A 366 3.04 -10.49 -20.32
CA VAL A 366 2.46 -9.45 -19.45
C VAL A 366 2.34 -8.16 -20.23
N ARG A 367 1.17 -7.52 -20.18
CA ARG A 367 0.93 -6.23 -20.84
C ARG A 367 1.26 -5.09 -19.89
N ILE A 368 2.11 -4.16 -20.30
CA ILE A 368 2.59 -3.04 -19.49
C ILE A 368 2.17 -1.73 -20.14
N TYR A 369 1.63 -0.83 -19.30
CA TYR A 369 1.14 0.48 -19.68
C TYR A 369 1.82 1.55 -18.83
N GLU A 370 2.47 2.54 -19.44
CA GLU A 370 3.07 3.68 -18.73
C GLU A 370 2.12 4.88 -18.71
N GLN A 371 1.66 5.27 -17.51
CA GLN A 371 0.82 6.46 -17.29
C GLN A 371 1.62 7.73 -17.58
N GLN A 372 1.10 8.61 -18.47
CA GLN A 372 1.80 9.80 -18.97
C GLN A 372 1.22 11.12 -18.46
N HIS A 373 -0.03 11.14 -17.98
CA HIS A 373 -0.76 12.39 -17.73
C HIS A 373 -0.73 12.86 -16.27
N ALA A 374 -0.46 11.98 -15.33
CA ALA A 374 -0.41 12.29 -13.91
C ALA A 374 0.71 11.52 -13.23
N LEU A 375 1.19 11.99 -12.07
CA LEU A 375 2.11 11.24 -11.24
C LEU A 375 1.32 10.09 -10.58
N LEU A 376 1.54 8.88 -11.09
CA LEU A 376 0.84 7.70 -10.59
C LEU A 376 1.38 7.29 -9.22
N HIS A 377 0.51 7.27 -8.20
CA HIS A 377 0.85 6.85 -6.86
C HIS A 377 -0.10 5.78 -6.28
N ALA A 378 -1.08 5.31 -7.04
CA ALA A 378 -2.01 4.26 -6.63
C ALA A 378 -1.33 2.89 -6.47
N LYS A 379 -1.81 2.08 -5.52
CA LYS A 379 -1.42 0.69 -5.30
C LYS A 379 -2.68 -0.14 -5.19
N THR A 380 -3.09 -0.69 -6.33
CA THR A 380 -4.33 -1.47 -6.43
C THR A 380 -4.14 -2.75 -7.22
N ALA A 381 -4.96 -3.74 -6.92
CA ALA A 381 -5.05 -4.98 -7.67
C ALA A 381 -6.50 -5.43 -7.79
N VAL A 382 -6.87 -5.94 -8.97
CA VAL A 382 -8.11 -6.68 -9.19
C VAL A 382 -7.77 -8.02 -9.80
N LEU A 383 -8.24 -9.09 -9.18
CA LEU A 383 -8.02 -10.46 -9.63
C LEU A 383 -9.36 -11.14 -9.87
N ASP A 384 -9.51 -11.68 -11.07
CA ASP A 384 -10.66 -12.44 -11.57
C ASP A 384 -12.03 -11.74 -11.41
N GLY A 385 -12.05 -10.40 -11.21
CA GLY A 385 -13.28 -9.63 -10.97
C GLY A 385 -13.96 -9.94 -9.64
N ALA A 386 -13.23 -10.51 -8.69
CA ALA A 386 -13.76 -11.00 -7.43
C ALA A 386 -12.98 -10.54 -6.19
N LEU A 387 -11.67 -10.46 -6.29
CA LEU A 387 -10.77 -10.03 -5.22
C LEU A 387 -10.12 -8.70 -5.61
N SER A 388 -10.23 -7.72 -4.73
CA SER A 388 -9.63 -6.41 -4.90
C SER A 388 -8.70 -6.08 -3.74
N MET A 389 -7.59 -5.40 -4.03
CA MET A 389 -6.66 -4.87 -3.02
C MET A 389 -6.48 -3.38 -3.23
N VAL A 390 -6.59 -2.59 -2.17
CA VAL A 390 -6.29 -1.16 -2.15
C VAL A 390 -5.50 -0.85 -0.89
N GLY A 391 -4.34 -0.21 -1.01
CA GLY A 391 -3.54 0.06 0.18
C GLY A 391 -2.30 0.91 -0.05
N SER A 392 -1.35 0.77 0.85
CA SER A 392 -0.10 1.52 0.85
C SER A 392 1.07 0.78 0.21
N ALA A 393 0.98 -0.56 0.05
CA ALA A 393 2.10 -1.40 -0.35
C ALA A 393 2.41 -1.32 -1.84
N ASN A 394 3.63 -0.91 -2.17
CA ASN A 394 4.17 -1.05 -3.52
C ASN A 394 4.61 -2.51 -3.78
N LEU A 395 4.74 -2.86 -5.06
CA LEU A 395 5.29 -4.15 -5.48
C LEU A 395 6.82 -4.03 -5.62
N ASP A 396 7.48 -3.76 -4.49
CA ASP A 396 8.94 -3.61 -4.40
C ASP A 396 9.48 -4.24 -3.10
N MET A 397 10.81 -4.38 -3.04
CA MET A 397 11.46 -5.01 -1.89
C MET A 397 11.38 -4.15 -0.63
N ARG A 398 11.30 -2.82 -0.78
CA ARG A 398 11.17 -1.91 0.35
C ARG A 398 9.84 -2.10 1.07
N SER A 399 8.74 -2.16 0.33
CA SER A 399 7.41 -2.44 0.89
C SER A 399 7.30 -3.84 1.49
N PHE A 400 8.03 -4.82 0.94
CA PHE A 400 7.94 -6.19 1.44
C PHE A 400 8.86 -6.50 2.63
N LEU A 401 9.92 -5.71 2.88
CA LEU A 401 10.94 -6.04 3.88
C LEU A 401 11.24 -4.90 4.87
N HIS A 402 10.97 -3.65 4.49
CA HIS A 402 11.47 -2.50 5.24
C HIS A 402 10.39 -1.53 5.70
N ASN A 403 9.18 -1.63 5.16
CA ASN A 403 8.08 -0.74 5.53
C ASN A 403 6.99 -1.48 6.29
N ASN A 404 6.43 -0.84 7.31
CA ASN A 404 5.08 -1.17 7.74
C ASN A 404 4.11 -0.76 6.64
N GLU A 405 3.28 -1.69 6.20
CA GLU A 405 2.30 -1.48 5.12
C GLU A 405 0.93 -2.02 5.54
N ILE A 406 -0.10 -1.59 4.82
CA ILE A 406 -1.47 -2.06 5.00
C ILE A 406 -2.21 -2.06 3.67
N ASN A 407 -2.92 -3.17 3.39
CA ASN A 407 -3.86 -3.28 2.28
C ASN A 407 -5.22 -3.70 2.80
N ALA A 408 -6.27 -3.00 2.38
CA ALA A 408 -7.63 -3.52 2.46
C ALA A 408 -7.82 -4.52 1.33
N VAL A 409 -8.21 -5.74 1.66
CA VAL A 409 -8.60 -6.77 0.70
C VAL A 409 -10.12 -6.92 0.75
N ILE A 410 -10.77 -6.71 -0.37
CA ILE A 410 -12.22 -6.69 -0.52
C ILE A 410 -12.63 -7.84 -1.44
N ILE A 411 -13.52 -8.71 -0.97
CA ILE A 411 -14.10 -9.81 -1.74
C ILE A 411 -15.52 -9.43 -2.17
N GLY A 412 -15.73 -9.40 -3.48
CA GLY A 412 -17.03 -9.14 -4.07
C GLY A 412 -16.91 -8.56 -5.49
N SER A 413 -17.76 -9.05 -6.39
CA SER A 413 -17.77 -8.63 -7.79
C SER A 413 -18.18 -7.16 -7.98
N SER A 414 -19.08 -6.64 -7.14
CA SER A 414 -19.54 -5.25 -7.24
C SER A 414 -18.41 -4.24 -7.01
N PHE A 415 -17.57 -4.44 -5.99
CA PHE A 415 -16.42 -3.57 -5.74
C PHE A 415 -15.31 -3.78 -6.78
N ALA A 416 -15.07 -5.03 -7.16
CA ALA A 416 -14.09 -5.35 -8.21
C ALA A 416 -14.42 -4.63 -9.52
N GLN A 417 -15.68 -4.66 -9.97
CA GLN A 417 -16.13 -3.93 -11.16
C GLN A 417 -15.94 -2.41 -11.06
N GLN A 418 -16.10 -1.83 -9.86
CA GLN A 418 -15.82 -0.40 -9.68
C GLN A 418 -14.33 -0.11 -9.90
N LEU A 419 -13.45 -0.95 -9.35
CA LEU A 419 -12.01 -0.78 -9.48
C LEU A 419 -11.52 -1.11 -10.90
N GLU A 420 -12.15 -2.07 -11.59
CA GLU A 420 -11.90 -2.35 -13.01
C GLU A 420 -12.22 -1.14 -13.90
N ARG A 421 -13.36 -0.48 -13.68
CA ARG A 421 -13.69 0.76 -14.40
C ARG A 421 -12.69 1.89 -14.16
N VAL A 422 -12.10 1.94 -12.97
CA VAL A 422 -11.01 2.90 -12.68
C VAL A 422 -9.77 2.53 -13.47
N PHE A 423 -9.39 1.25 -13.48
CA PHE A 423 -8.26 0.74 -14.25
C PHE A 423 -8.41 1.02 -15.75
N GLU A 424 -9.61 0.79 -16.31
CA GLU A 424 -9.91 1.05 -17.72
C GLU A 424 -9.78 2.54 -18.07
N ARG A 425 -10.25 3.44 -17.21
CA ARG A 425 -10.04 4.89 -17.37
C ARG A 425 -8.56 5.28 -17.29
N ASP A 426 -7.80 4.66 -16.41
CA ASP A 426 -6.37 4.91 -16.31
C ASP A 426 -5.61 4.45 -17.56
N LEU A 427 -6.10 3.39 -18.26
CA LEU A 427 -5.57 2.94 -19.54
C LEU A 427 -5.75 3.97 -20.66
N GLU A 428 -6.82 4.78 -20.64
CA GLU A 428 -7.06 5.84 -21.64
C GLU A 428 -5.95 6.91 -21.61
N HIS A 429 -5.21 6.99 -20.51
CA HIS A 429 -4.14 7.96 -20.27
C HIS A 429 -2.75 7.31 -20.16
N ALA A 430 -2.63 6.06 -20.60
CA ALA A 430 -1.38 5.30 -20.51
C ALA A 430 -0.97 4.71 -21.86
N ASP A 431 0.33 4.75 -22.15
CA ASP A 431 0.90 4.18 -23.36
C ASP A 431 1.19 2.70 -23.18
N GLU A 432 0.65 1.84 -24.05
CA GLU A 432 0.98 0.42 -24.04
C GLU A 432 2.41 0.20 -24.59
N LEU A 433 3.23 -0.50 -23.84
CA LEU A 433 4.58 -0.86 -24.23
C LEU A 433 4.56 -2.19 -24.97
N THR A 434 5.05 -2.21 -26.22
CA THR A 434 5.26 -3.46 -26.94
C THR A 434 6.72 -3.92 -26.80
N LEU A 435 6.95 -5.23 -26.78
CA LEU A 435 8.31 -5.80 -26.70
C LEU A 435 9.21 -5.31 -27.84
N ALA A 436 8.66 -5.16 -29.05
CA ALA A 436 9.40 -4.68 -30.22
C ALA A 436 9.87 -3.23 -30.09
N GLN A 437 9.00 -2.35 -29.59
CA GLN A 437 9.36 -0.95 -29.27
C GLN A 437 10.34 -0.89 -28.10
N TRP A 438 10.09 -1.67 -27.06
CA TRP A 438 10.90 -1.71 -25.85
C TRP A 438 12.37 -2.10 -26.16
N ARG A 439 12.59 -3.07 -27.02
CA ARG A 439 13.92 -3.50 -27.41
C ARG A 439 14.69 -2.50 -28.27
N LYS A 440 14.01 -1.51 -28.90
CA LYS A 440 14.62 -0.44 -29.67
C LYS A 440 15.06 0.78 -28.85
N ARG A 441 14.80 0.78 -27.52
CA ARG A 441 15.16 1.93 -26.66
C ARG A 441 16.65 2.21 -26.65
N PRO A 442 17.09 3.48 -26.44
CA PRO A 442 18.48 3.89 -26.49
C PRO A 442 19.40 3.09 -25.56
N PHE A 443 20.64 2.83 -26.00
CA PHE A 443 21.63 2.11 -25.20
C PHE A 443 21.89 2.78 -23.85
N ALA A 444 21.97 4.13 -23.80
CA ALA A 444 22.14 4.88 -22.56
C ALA A 444 21.05 4.61 -21.53
N GLN A 445 19.79 4.44 -21.96
CA GLN A 445 18.69 4.05 -21.07
C GLN A 445 18.88 2.63 -20.53
N ARG A 446 19.26 1.68 -21.39
CA ARG A 446 19.54 0.29 -20.99
C ARG A 446 20.67 0.21 -19.96
N LEU A 447 21.69 1.07 -20.09
CA LEU A 447 22.80 1.14 -19.13
C LEU A 447 22.34 1.68 -17.77
N LYS A 448 21.48 2.70 -17.73
CA LYS A 448 20.88 3.22 -16.49
C LYS A 448 20.02 2.15 -15.79
N GLU A 449 19.20 1.43 -16.55
CA GLU A 449 18.38 0.34 -16.06
C GLU A 449 19.23 -0.81 -15.50
N PHE A 450 20.33 -1.16 -16.18
CA PHE A 450 21.27 -2.17 -15.69
C PHE A 450 21.93 -1.75 -14.38
N GLY A 451 22.43 -0.52 -14.30
CA GLY A 451 23.04 0.01 -13.08
C GLY A 451 22.06 0.10 -11.89
N SER A 452 20.79 0.43 -12.17
CA SER A 452 19.77 0.56 -11.13
C SER A 452 19.40 -0.79 -10.48
N ARG A 453 19.62 -1.93 -11.16
CA ARG A 453 19.39 -3.28 -10.60
C ARG A 453 20.20 -3.55 -9.33
N LEU A 454 21.35 -2.90 -9.17
CA LEU A 454 22.19 -3.02 -7.97
C LEU A 454 21.49 -2.49 -6.70
N PHE A 455 20.54 -1.59 -6.87
CA PHE A 455 19.82 -0.95 -5.77
C PHE A 455 18.45 -1.60 -5.48
N ARG A 456 18.04 -2.62 -6.26
CA ARG A 456 16.70 -3.26 -6.13
C ARG A 456 16.36 -3.69 -4.72
N TYR A 457 17.36 -4.13 -3.96
CA TYR A 457 17.16 -4.57 -2.57
C TYR A 457 16.78 -3.41 -1.63
N TRP A 458 17.27 -2.21 -1.91
CA TRP A 458 17.06 -1.03 -1.07
C TRP A 458 15.83 -0.21 -1.48
N LEU A 459 15.30 -0.54 -2.64
CA LEU A 459 14.10 0.04 -3.24
C LEU A 459 12.89 -0.96 -3.01
#